data_55a51f690d750975e39ff9ce15de1611
#
_entry.id   55a51f690d750975e39ff9ce15de1611
#
_cell.length_a   1.000
_cell.length_b   1.000
_cell.length_c   1.000
_cell.angle_alpha   90.00
_cell.angle_beta   90.00
_cell.angle_gamma   90.00
#
_symmetry.space_group_name_H-M   'P 1'
#
loop_
_entity.id
_entity.type
_entity.pdbx_description
1 polymer ?
#
loop_
_entity_poly.entity_id
_entity_poly.type
_entity_poly.pdbx_seq_one_letter_code
_entity_poly.pdbx_strand_id
1 'polypeptide(L)'
;MRILALAAAFAATPLLANPPDFHGDIRPLIDQHCLMCHTEDSISFSFADPEFTYRLGPAIVATVSERRMPPWLAEPGHQQYLDDISLSDADIARFVAWADAGYPLGEPGSSNGATAGPQNHFEHDVAIDVLPGDSYLPRQDQADDYRCFVIDWPLDEKAYITGFRADPGNLRVVHHLVLFAVQPALADRFRELQDAEEGPGYQCFGAAVPDRLGIPEHREAYEERYPDGVMELHRGNYWLAHWAPGMDGYSFPADTGIPMRPGTALIVQMHYYSVYAPGEADAGSSMQFQVSSRVDRPALNMPVTLNSWFASDRNRSLIVPPGQSARYAADFSLQAIAGYMLRLFDIDPERLEAAEVHSANLHMHRFGASGRVTLTEPTGRRDILLSVPRWDLNWQRDFTFVEPKVFPAAQLERARLAVECVFENPNENEVLGGYGSDDEMCMNLSYVALSLSDPED
;
A
#
# COMPACT_ATOMS: atom_id res chain seq x y z
N MET A 1 -39.92 -50.03 -48.66
CA MET A 1 -40.12 -49.96 -47.19
C MET A 1 -38.94 -49.26 -46.58
N ARG A 2 -39.07 -48.00 -46.18
CA ARG A 2 -38.04 -47.24 -45.48
C ARG A 2 -38.47 -47.16 -44.00
N ILE A 3 -37.67 -47.76 -43.16
CA ILE A 3 -37.84 -47.74 -41.69
C ILE A 3 -37.24 -46.43 -41.18
N LEU A 4 -38.08 -45.49 -40.66
CA LEU A 4 -37.70 -44.35 -39.92
C LEU A 4 -37.38 -44.82 -38.49
N ALA A 5 -36.11 -44.68 -38.09
CA ALA A 5 -35.69 -44.80 -36.69
C ALA A 5 -35.90 -43.44 -35.98
N LEU A 6 -36.84 -43.38 -35.04
CA LEU A 6 -36.99 -42.26 -34.11
C LEU A 6 -35.87 -42.36 -33.06
N ALA A 7 -34.94 -41.39 -33.07
CA ALA A 7 -34.00 -41.17 -31.99
C ALA A 7 -34.68 -40.38 -30.87
N ALA A 8 -34.96 -40.99 -29.73
CA ALA A 8 -35.43 -40.32 -28.53
C ALA A 8 -34.23 -39.57 -27.91
N ALA A 9 -34.21 -38.24 -27.99
CA ALA A 9 -33.30 -37.42 -27.26
C ALA A 9 -33.72 -37.41 -25.78
N PHE A 10 -32.97 -38.08 -24.93
CA PHE A 10 -33.03 -37.89 -23.48
C PHE A 10 -32.50 -36.50 -23.16
N ALA A 11 -33.38 -35.56 -22.86
CA ALA A 11 -33.01 -34.31 -22.20
C ALA A 11 -32.56 -34.66 -20.78
N ALA A 12 -31.25 -34.57 -20.53
CA ALA A 12 -30.73 -34.61 -19.18
C ALA A 12 -31.27 -33.37 -18.45
N THR A 13 -32.21 -33.56 -17.55
CA THR A 13 -32.58 -32.55 -16.55
C THR A 13 -31.32 -32.24 -15.73
N PRO A 14 -30.89 -30.97 -15.64
CA PRO A 14 -29.80 -30.64 -14.71
C PRO A 14 -30.27 -31.05 -13.31
N LEU A 15 -29.45 -31.84 -12.59
CA LEU A 15 -29.62 -32.00 -11.17
C LEU A 15 -29.66 -30.58 -10.60
N LEU A 16 -30.77 -30.16 -10.05
CA LEU A 16 -30.88 -28.94 -9.24
C LEU A 16 -30.01 -29.20 -8.03
N ALA A 17 -28.77 -28.67 -8.05
CA ALA A 17 -27.99 -28.53 -6.85
C ALA A 17 -28.85 -27.76 -5.83
N ASN A 18 -28.90 -28.21 -4.59
CA ASN A 18 -29.58 -27.45 -3.54
C ASN A 18 -29.07 -26.02 -3.56
N PRO A 19 -29.94 -25.02 -3.35
CA PRO A 19 -29.49 -23.64 -3.27
C PRO A 19 -28.44 -23.53 -2.15
N PRO A 20 -27.45 -22.64 -2.30
CA PRO A 20 -26.42 -22.42 -1.26
C PRO A 20 -27.09 -22.04 0.06
N ASP A 21 -26.52 -22.51 1.18
CA ASP A 21 -26.94 -22.11 2.51
C ASP A 21 -25.79 -21.39 3.28
N PHE A 22 -26.16 -20.72 4.38
CA PHE A 22 -25.21 -19.94 5.14
C PHE A 22 -24.09 -20.79 5.74
N HIS A 23 -24.45 -21.84 6.48
CA HIS A 23 -23.45 -22.63 7.22
C HIS A 23 -22.58 -23.50 6.31
N GLY A 24 -23.15 -24.04 5.25
CA GLY A 24 -22.45 -24.95 4.34
C GLY A 24 -21.61 -24.27 3.27
N ASP A 25 -22.07 -23.13 2.74
CA ASP A 25 -21.50 -22.51 1.53
C ASP A 25 -20.96 -21.09 1.79
N ILE A 26 -21.70 -20.25 2.51
CA ILE A 26 -21.38 -18.82 2.63
C ILE A 26 -20.43 -18.54 3.80
N ARG A 27 -20.69 -19.15 4.96
CA ARG A 27 -19.83 -18.98 6.14
C ARG A 27 -18.36 -19.34 5.86
N PRO A 28 -18.05 -20.47 5.17
CA PRO A 28 -16.68 -20.78 4.78
C PRO A 28 -16.01 -19.69 3.92
N LEU A 29 -16.73 -19.09 2.98
CA LEU A 29 -16.20 -17.99 2.16
C LEU A 29 -15.92 -16.75 3.01
N ILE A 30 -16.80 -16.42 3.97
CA ILE A 30 -16.60 -15.32 4.90
C ILE A 30 -15.39 -15.58 5.80
N ASP A 31 -15.23 -16.80 6.31
CA ASP A 31 -14.11 -17.19 7.15
C ASP A 31 -12.76 -17.06 6.41
N GLN A 32 -12.76 -17.41 5.14
CA GLN A 32 -11.56 -17.37 4.31
C GLN A 32 -11.18 -15.96 3.84
N HIS A 33 -12.17 -15.14 3.44
CA HIS A 33 -11.92 -13.89 2.72
C HIS A 33 -12.24 -12.62 3.51
N CYS A 34 -12.97 -12.73 4.62
CA CYS A 34 -13.46 -11.54 5.33
C CYS A 34 -12.87 -11.42 6.75
N LEU A 35 -12.63 -12.55 7.46
CA LEU A 35 -12.14 -12.53 8.83
C LEU A 35 -10.73 -11.96 8.99
N MET A 36 -9.95 -11.86 7.92
CA MET A 36 -8.65 -11.18 7.97
C MET A 36 -8.75 -9.70 8.37
N CYS A 37 -9.91 -9.04 8.08
CA CYS A 37 -10.15 -7.64 8.39
C CYS A 37 -11.33 -7.42 9.34
N HIS A 38 -12.30 -8.32 9.38
CA HIS A 38 -13.51 -8.21 10.20
C HIS A 38 -13.35 -9.00 11.51
N THR A 39 -12.32 -8.65 12.29
CA THR A 39 -12.02 -9.22 13.63
C THR A 39 -12.63 -8.37 14.74
N GLU A 40 -12.56 -8.84 15.98
CA GLU A 40 -13.08 -8.11 17.16
C GLU A 40 -12.30 -6.80 17.42
N ASP A 41 -11.02 -6.76 17.07
CA ASP A 41 -10.13 -5.62 17.30
C ASP A 41 -10.04 -4.66 16.11
N SER A 42 -10.81 -4.90 15.05
CA SER A 42 -10.75 -4.06 13.84
C SER A 42 -11.58 -2.78 13.96
N ILE A 43 -11.30 -1.80 13.10
CA ILE A 43 -12.13 -0.57 12.97
C ILE A 43 -13.53 -0.84 12.43
N SER A 44 -13.77 -2.03 11.87
CA SER A 44 -15.04 -2.49 11.32
C SER A 44 -15.73 -3.45 12.29
N PHE A 45 -16.99 -3.79 12.00
CA PHE A 45 -17.70 -4.81 12.79
C PHE A 45 -17.11 -6.21 12.53
N SER A 46 -17.07 -7.02 13.59
CA SER A 46 -16.55 -8.38 13.55
C SER A 46 -17.53 -9.34 12.90
N PHE A 47 -17.01 -10.26 12.08
CA PHE A 47 -17.75 -11.43 11.57
C PHE A 47 -17.46 -12.70 12.37
N ALA A 48 -16.82 -12.62 13.54
CA ALA A 48 -16.55 -13.78 14.38
C ALA A 48 -17.83 -14.48 14.85
N ASP A 49 -18.89 -13.73 15.20
CA ASP A 49 -20.20 -14.28 15.54
C ASP A 49 -21.01 -14.66 14.29
N PRO A 50 -21.29 -15.97 14.07
CA PRO A 50 -22.05 -16.42 12.90
C PRO A 50 -23.47 -15.89 12.84
N GLU A 51 -24.15 -15.73 14.00
CA GLU A 51 -25.54 -15.25 14.04
C GLU A 51 -25.60 -13.76 13.64
N PHE A 52 -24.70 -12.95 14.16
CA PHE A 52 -24.58 -11.56 13.75
C PHE A 52 -24.25 -11.44 12.25
N THR A 53 -23.28 -12.21 11.79
CA THR A 53 -22.86 -12.24 10.38
C THR A 53 -24.01 -12.63 9.45
N TYR A 54 -24.78 -13.64 9.81
CA TYR A 54 -25.98 -14.06 9.06
C TYR A 54 -26.99 -12.92 8.92
N ARG A 55 -27.25 -12.16 9.98
CA ARG A 55 -28.16 -11.01 9.94
C ARG A 55 -27.70 -9.90 8.99
N LEU A 56 -26.38 -9.78 8.77
CA LEU A 56 -25.80 -8.85 7.81
C LEU A 56 -25.80 -9.36 6.36
N GLY A 57 -26.30 -10.58 6.12
CA GLY A 57 -26.30 -11.21 4.80
C GLY A 57 -26.71 -10.31 3.63
N PRO A 58 -27.83 -9.55 3.70
CA PRO A 58 -28.22 -8.64 2.63
C PRO A 58 -27.17 -7.55 2.32
N ALA A 59 -26.53 -6.99 3.35
CA ALA A 59 -25.48 -5.99 3.18
C ALA A 59 -24.19 -6.61 2.62
N ILE A 60 -23.82 -7.81 3.09
CA ILE A 60 -22.66 -8.56 2.59
C ILE A 60 -22.86 -8.85 1.09
N VAL A 61 -24.03 -9.42 0.70
CA VAL A 61 -24.30 -9.72 -0.71
C VAL A 61 -24.25 -8.47 -1.58
N ALA A 62 -24.80 -7.36 -1.13
CA ALA A 62 -24.75 -6.10 -1.88
C ALA A 62 -23.32 -5.64 -2.12
N THR A 63 -22.46 -5.63 -1.09
CA THR A 63 -21.07 -5.17 -1.20
C THR A 63 -20.20 -6.12 -2.03
N VAL A 64 -20.42 -7.43 -1.90
CA VAL A 64 -19.72 -8.46 -2.66
C VAL A 64 -20.12 -8.41 -4.14
N SER A 65 -21.42 -8.28 -4.45
CA SER A 65 -21.91 -8.19 -5.83
C SER A 65 -21.37 -6.96 -6.57
N GLU A 66 -21.16 -5.86 -5.87
CA GLU A 66 -20.55 -4.63 -6.40
C GLU A 66 -19.03 -4.67 -6.38
N ARG A 67 -18.41 -5.77 -5.95
CA ARG A 67 -16.94 -5.92 -5.78
C ARG A 67 -16.31 -4.81 -4.90
N ARG A 68 -17.07 -4.33 -3.90
CA ARG A 68 -16.55 -3.41 -2.89
C ARG A 68 -15.87 -4.15 -1.74
N MET A 69 -16.25 -5.42 -1.52
CA MET A 69 -15.66 -6.33 -0.53
C MET A 69 -15.40 -7.70 -1.14
N PRO A 70 -14.25 -8.33 -0.85
CA PRO A 70 -13.05 -7.74 -0.24
C PRO A 70 -12.53 -6.53 -1.03
N PRO A 71 -11.82 -5.58 -0.39
CA PRO A 71 -11.36 -4.35 -1.05
C PRO A 71 -10.14 -4.61 -1.93
N TRP A 72 -10.37 -5.08 -3.13
CA TRP A 72 -9.36 -5.34 -4.15
C TRP A 72 -9.57 -4.42 -5.34
N LEU A 73 -8.71 -3.39 -5.46
CA LEU A 73 -8.90 -2.33 -6.46
C LEU A 73 -8.33 -2.66 -7.83
N ALA A 74 -7.43 -3.66 -7.93
CA ALA A 74 -6.82 -4.03 -9.21
C ALA A 74 -7.84 -4.66 -10.16
N GLU A 75 -7.91 -4.12 -11.38
CA GLU A 75 -8.71 -4.69 -12.47
C GLU A 75 -8.11 -6.05 -12.90
N PRO A 76 -8.92 -7.10 -13.01
CA PRO A 76 -8.43 -8.41 -13.42
C PRO A 76 -7.96 -8.45 -14.87
N GLY A 77 -7.10 -9.41 -15.21
CA GLY A 77 -6.71 -9.71 -16.60
C GLY A 77 -5.44 -8.99 -17.08
N HIS A 78 -4.78 -8.17 -16.27
CA HIS A 78 -3.53 -7.51 -16.62
C HIS A 78 -2.31 -8.24 -16.05
N GLN A 79 -2.24 -8.43 -14.75
CA GLN A 79 -1.18 -9.13 -14.05
C GLN A 79 -1.77 -10.20 -13.12
N GLN A 80 -0.92 -11.12 -12.68
CA GLN A 80 -1.20 -12.01 -11.55
C GLN A 80 -0.44 -11.45 -10.33
N TYR A 81 -1.16 -11.26 -9.24
CA TYR A 81 -0.61 -10.72 -8.00
C TYR A 81 -0.51 -11.81 -6.94
N LEU A 82 0.52 -11.73 -6.12
CA LEU A 82 0.56 -12.44 -4.86
C LEU A 82 -0.52 -11.85 -3.93
N ASP A 83 -1.01 -12.64 -3.01
CA ASP A 83 -1.99 -12.20 -2.00
C ASP A 83 -3.27 -11.55 -2.58
N ASP A 84 -3.72 -12.03 -3.74
CA ASP A 84 -5.01 -11.61 -4.32
C ASP A 84 -6.16 -12.08 -3.42
N ILE A 85 -6.76 -11.11 -2.71
CA ILE A 85 -7.89 -11.33 -1.79
C ILE A 85 -9.25 -11.23 -2.48
N SER A 86 -9.30 -10.97 -3.78
CA SER A 86 -10.56 -10.83 -4.51
C SER A 86 -11.37 -12.14 -4.51
N LEU A 87 -12.66 -12.01 -4.55
CA LEU A 87 -13.54 -13.16 -4.75
C LEU A 87 -13.60 -13.52 -6.24
N SER A 88 -13.58 -14.82 -6.52
CA SER A 88 -13.83 -15.31 -7.88
C SER A 88 -15.28 -15.01 -8.32
N ASP A 89 -15.52 -14.96 -9.64
CA ASP A 89 -16.88 -14.82 -10.19
C ASP A 89 -17.83 -15.93 -9.69
N ALA A 90 -17.27 -17.13 -9.47
CA ALA A 90 -18.04 -18.27 -8.95
C ALA A 90 -18.45 -18.07 -7.50
N ASP A 91 -17.57 -17.49 -6.66
CA ASP A 91 -17.89 -17.23 -5.26
C ASP A 91 -18.90 -16.08 -5.14
N ILE A 92 -18.73 -15.01 -5.93
CA ILE A 92 -19.72 -13.93 -6.02
C ILE A 92 -21.09 -14.50 -6.44
N ALA A 93 -21.12 -15.38 -7.44
CA ALA A 93 -22.36 -16.03 -7.89
C ALA A 93 -23.01 -16.88 -6.78
N ARG A 94 -22.23 -17.49 -5.87
CA ARG A 94 -22.77 -18.21 -4.70
C ARG A 94 -23.47 -17.26 -3.73
N PHE A 95 -22.88 -16.09 -3.42
CA PHE A 95 -23.52 -15.07 -2.59
C PHE A 95 -24.85 -14.61 -3.22
N VAL A 96 -24.88 -14.36 -4.52
CA VAL A 96 -26.10 -13.94 -5.24
C VAL A 96 -27.14 -15.05 -5.20
N ALA A 97 -26.78 -16.31 -5.50
CA ALA A 97 -27.67 -17.45 -5.46
C ALA A 97 -28.26 -17.71 -4.07
N TRP A 98 -27.46 -17.47 -3.01
CA TRP A 98 -27.93 -17.54 -1.63
C TRP A 98 -29.01 -16.49 -1.34
N ALA A 99 -28.81 -15.26 -1.81
CA ALA A 99 -29.80 -14.19 -1.68
C ALA A 99 -31.10 -14.52 -2.48
N ASP A 100 -30.96 -14.96 -3.72
CA ASP A 100 -32.08 -15.34 -4.59
C ASP A 100 -32.92 -16.49 -4.00
N ALA A 101 -32.30 -17.38 -3.24
CA ALA A 101 -32.95 -18.45 -2.51
C ALA A 101 -33.61 -18.00 -1.19
N GLY A 102 -33.52 -16.72 -0.82
CA GLY A 102 -34.13 -16.17 0.40
C GLY A 102 -33.28 -16.41 1.65
N TYR A 103 -31.96 -16.46 1.52
CA TYR A 103 -31.02 -16.62 2.60
C TYR A 103 -31.20 -17.88 3.44
N PRO A 104 -31.16 -19.10 2.90
CA PRO A 104 -31.24 -20.31 3.69
C PRO A 104 -30.14 -20.38 4.74
N LEU A 105 -30.52 -20.74 6.00
CA LEU A 105 -29.52 -20.78 7.11
C LEU A 105 -28.64 -22.05 7.02
N GLY A 106 -29.22 -23.19 6.65
CA GLY A 106 -28.56 -24.49 6.71
C GLY A 106 -28.37 -25.00 8.15
N GLU A 107 -27.71 -26.17 8.27
CA GLU A 107 -27.44 -26.78 9.58
C GLU A 107 -26.04 -26.37 10.10
N PRO A 108 -25.92 -25.93 11.36
CA PRO A 108 -24.62 -25.62 11.96
C PRO A 108 -23.65 -26.82 11.89
N GLY A 109 -22.43 -26.57 11.48
CA GLY A 109 -21.39 -27.61 11.36
C GLY A 109 -21.38 -28.38 10.04
N SER A 110 -22.23 -28.00 9.07
CA SER A 110 -22.25 -28.58 7.71
C SER A 110 -21.13 -28.06 6.79
N SER A 111 -20.19 -27.26 7.33
CA SER A 111 -19.12 -26.69 6.52
C SER A 111 -18.31 -27.77 5.81
N ASN A 112 -18.31 -27.73 4.50
CA ASN A 112 -17.49 -28.59 3.64
C ASN A 112 -16.01 -28.17 3.65
N GLY A 113 -15.42 -28.02 4.86
CA GLY A 113 -13.95 -27.99 5.03
C GLY A 113 -13.21 -26.74 4.59
N ALA A 114 -13.82 -25.55 4.68
CA ALA A 114 -13.02 -24.34 4.64
C ALA A 114 -12.21 -24.26 5.94
N THR A 115 -10.92 -24.49 5.84
CA THR A 115 -9.98 -24.12 6.89
C THR A 115 -9.98 -22.60 7.02
N ALA A 116 -9.92 -22.09 8.25
CA ALA A 116 -9.60 -20.68 8.48
C ALA A 116 -8.46 -20.28 7.52
N GLY A 117 -8.63 -19.13 6.87
CA GLY A 117 -7.60 -18.63 5.94
C GLY A 117 -6.23 -18.66 6.63
N PRO A 118 -5.14 -18.72 5.88
CA PRO A 118 -3.82 -18.78 6.45
C PRO A 118 -3.68 -17.60 7.42
N GLN A 119 -3.52 -17.90 8.71
CA GLN A 119 -3.08 -16.91 9.67
C GLN A 119 -1.66 -16.57 9.23
N ASN A 120 -1.46 -15.36 8.76
CA ASN A 120 -0.15 -14.90 8.31
C ASN A 120 0.75 -14.80 9.55
N HIS A 121 1.50 -15.89 9.79
CA HIS A 121 2.43 -15.95 10.92
C HIS A 121 3.71 -15.21 10.47
N PHE A 122 3.78 -13.90 10.72
CA PHE A 122 4.96 -13.10 10.44
C PHE A 122 6.01 -13.36 11.52
N GLU A 123 7.04 -14.13 11.18
CA GLU A 123 8.23 -14.27 12.02
C GLU A 123 9.15 -13.06 11.81
N HIS A 124 9.72 -12.52 12.87
CA HIS A 124 10.60 -11.36 12.82
C HIS A 124 11.89 -11.56 13.61
N ASP A 125 12.92 -10.82 13.22
CA ASP A 125 14.23 -10.83 13.86
C ASP A 125 14.43 -9.60 14.75
N VAL A 126 13.81 -8.48 14.41
CA VAL A 126 13.90 -7.20 15.10
C VAL A 126 12.51 -6.65 15.35
N ALA A 127 12.24 -6.21 16.57
CA ALA A 127 11.05 -5.47 16.96
C ALA A 127 11.44 -4.11 17.56
N ILE A 128 10.69 -3.06 17.22
CA ILE A 128 10.97 -1.67 17.63
C ILE A 128 9.65 -1.01 18.03
N ASP A 129 9.60 -0.44 19.23
CA ASP A 129 8.50 0.39 19.67
C ASP A 129 8.59 1.78 19.02
N VAL A 130 7.48 2.28 18.48
CA VAL A 130 7.41 3.64 17.90
C VAL A 130 7.39 4.68 19.02
N LEU A 131 6.70 4.39 20.11
CA LEU A 131 6.51 5.27 21.27
C LEU A 131 6.93 4.54 22.55
N PRO A 132 8.23 4.28 22.78
CA PRO A 132 8.66 3.51 23.92
C PRO A 132 8.33 4.21 25.24
N GLY A 133 7.38 3.67 25.99
CA GLY A 133 6.96 4.14 27.32
C GLY A 133 6.05 5.36 27.34
N ASP A 134 5.77 5.97 26.21
CA ASP A 134 4.92 7.15 26.07
C ASP A 134 3.67 6.84 25.24
N SER A 135 2.68 7.69 25.37
CA SER A 135 1.50 7.72 24.50
C SER A 135 1.46 9.04 23.74
N TYR A 136 0.93 9.02 22.54
CA TYR A 136 0.69 10.22 21.77
C TYR A 136 -0.81 10.48 21.65
N LEU A 137 -1.26 11.65 22.10
CA LEU A 137 -2.61 12.13 21.87
C LEU A 137 -2.60 12.97 20.59
N PRO A 138 -3.23 12.50 19.49
CA PRO A 138 -3.31 13.26 18.26
C PRO A 138 -3.96 14.63 18.47
N ARG A 139 -3.61 15.60 17.67
CA ARG A 139 -4.20 16.94 17.71
C ARG A 139 -5.72 16.85 17.58
N GLN A 140 -6.43 17.63 18.41
CA GLN A 140 -7.90 17.61 18.49
C GLN A 140 -8.54 18.81 17.76
N ASP A 141 -7.74 19.74 17.27
CA ASP A 141 -8.18 20.95 16.56
C ASP A 141 -8.28 20.77 15.03
N GLN A 142 -7.86 19.60 14.53
CA GLN A 142 -7.93 19.22 13.11
C GLN A 142 -8.21 17.73 12.97
N ALA A 143 -8.69 17.31 11.80
CA ALA A 143 -9.02 15.92 11.52
C ALA A 143 -7.77 15.04 11.35
N ASP A 144 -6.80 15.56 10.64
CA ASP A 144 -5.56 14.88 10.28
C ASP A 144 -4.40 15.41 11.11
N ASP A 145 -3.60 14.50 11.67
CA ASP A 145 -2.37 14.83 12.37
C ASP A 145 -1.24 13.92 11.89
N TYR A 146 -0.21 14.52 11.28
CA TYR A 146 0.97 13.82 10.80
C TYR A 146 2.13 14.04 11.75
N ARG A 147 2.60 12.95 12.38
CA ARG A 147 3.69 13.02 13.36
C ARG A 147 4.82 12.08 12.99
N CYS A 148 6.02 12.58 12.92
CA CYS A 148 7.23 11.82 12.64
C CYS A 148 8.01 11.54 13.92
N PHE A 149 8.43 10.28 14.10
CA PHE A 149 9.26 9.83 15.22
C PHE A 149 10.59 9.35 14.69
N VAL A 150 11.68 9.86 15.28
CA VAL A 150 13.04 9.45 14.93
C VAL A 150 13.47 8.32 15.83
N ILE A 151 13.86 7.20 15.24
CA ILE A 151 14.24 5.99 15.95
C ILE A 151 15.58 5.50 15.40
N ASP A 152 16.47 5.07 16.27
CA ASP A 152 17.75 4.50 15.83
C ASP A 152 17.55 3.07 15.32
N TRP A 153 18.15 2.75 14.17
CA TRP A 153 18.27 1.38 13.71
C TRP A 153 19.17 0.58 14.67
N PRO A 154 18.70 -0.55 15.26
CA PRO A 154 19.38 -1.16 16.40
C PRO A 154 20.59 -2.04 16.03
N LEU A 155 20.87 -2.28 14.75
CA LEU A 155 21.96 -3.17 14.35
C LEU A 155 23.23 -2.39 14.02
N ASP A 156 24.34 -2.82 14.63
CA ASP A 156 25.67 -2.23 14.44
C ASP A 156 26.42 -2.76 13.21
N GLU A 157 25.81 -3.74 12.49
CA GLU A 157 26.33 -4.32 11.28
C GLU A 157 25.43 -4.01 10.07
N LYS A 158 26.01 -4.09 8.87
CA LYS A 158 25.21 -4.00 7.64
C LYS A 158 24.22 -5.14 7.57
N ALA A 159 22.95 -4.80 7.34
CA ALA A 159 21.87 -5.75 7.20
C ALA A 159 20.96 -5.37 6.03
N TYR A 160 20.01 -6.23 5.72
CA TYR A 160 18.98 -6.00 4.73
C TYR A 160 17.63 -6.27 5.36
N ILE A 161 16.70 -5.34 5.25
CA ILE A 161 15.29 -5.60 5.60
C ILE A 161 14.69 -6.44 4.49
N THR A 162 14.13 -7.60 4.86
CA THR A 162 13.52 -8.58 3.96
C THR A 162 12.04 -8.79 4.21
N GLY A 163 11.48 -8.11 5.20
CA GLY A 163 10.06 -8.10 5.50
C GLY A 163 9.72 -7.06 6.56
N PHE A 164 8.46 -6.69 6.61
CA PHE A 164 7.95 -5.64 7.48
C PHE A 164 6.55 -5.95 7.98
N ARG A 165 6.29 -5.58 9.23
CA ARG A 165 4.97 -5.55 9.85
C ARG A 165 4.88 -4.33 10.77
N ALA A 166 3.74 -3.67 10.80
CA ALA A 166 3.41 -2.69 11.83
C ALA A 166 2.24 -3.20 12.66
N ASP A 167 2.32 -2.96 13.96
CA ASP A 167 1.26 -3.25 14.94
C ASP A 167 0.85 -1.93 15.61
N PRO A 168 -0.15 -1.20 15.08
CA PRO A 168 -0.65 0.03 15.68
C PRO A 168 -1.25 -0.19 17.04
N GLY A 169 -0.92 0.67 18.01
CA GLY A 169 -1.42 0.57 19.38
C GLY A 169 -2.89 0.95 19.53
N ASN A 170 -3.41 1.80 18.64
CA ASN A 170 -4.81 2.16 18.60
C ASN A 170 -5.32 2.35 17.17
N LEU A 171 -5.94 1.32 16.61
CA LEU A 171 -6.51 1.32 15.25
C LEU A 171 -7.66 2.33 15.05
N ARG A 172 -8.21 2.93 16.12
CA ARG A 172 -9.28 3.92 16.02
C ARG A 172 -8.76 5.31 15.69
N VAL A 173 -7.47 5.57 15.93
CA VAL A 173 -6.83 6.86 15.66
C VAL A 173 -5.67 6.75 14.66
N VAL A 174 -4.98 5.59 14.57
CA VAL A 174 -3.91 5.36 13.61
C VAL A 174 -4.51 5.02 12.24
N HIS A 175 -4.38 5.94 11.27
CA HIS A 175 -4.92 5.76 9.93
C HIS A 175 -3.95 5.01 9.01
N HIS A 176 -2.68 5.42 8.96
CA HIS A 176 -1.60 4.70 8.28
C HIS A 176 -0.23 5.09 8.84
N LEU A 177 0.78 4.32 8.48
CA LEU A 177 2.17 4.53 8.82
C LEU A 177 3.01 4.46 7.56
N VAL A 178 3.96 5.40 7.44
CA VAL A 178 5.02 5.35 6.42
C VAL A 178 6.37 5.34 7.11
N LEU A 179 7.24 4.43 6.68
CA LEU A 179 8.57 4.27 7.24
C LEU A 179 9.63 4.69 6.23
N PHE A 180 10.46 5.63 6.65
CA PHE A 180 11.63 6.06 5.89
C PHE A 180 12.92 5.65 6.63
N ALA A 181 13.98 5.40 5.86
CA ALA A 181 15.34 5.33 6.37
C ALA A 181 16.12 6.58 5.99
N VAL A 182 16.97 7.03 6.89
CA VAL A 182 17.85 8.18 6.71
C VAL A 182 19.28 7.73 6.74
N GLN A 183 20.07 8.14 5.74
CA GLN A 183 21.50 7.85 5.70
C GLN A 183 22.20 8.33 6.98
N PRO A 184 23.19 7.57 7.51
CA PRO A 184 23.85 7.89 8.78
C PRO A 184 24.38 9.33 8.87
N ALA A 185 24.89 9.88 7.77
CA ALA A 185 25.41 11.25 7.71
C ALA A 185 24.36 12.34 8.00
N LEU A 186 23.08 12.03 7.87
CA LEU A 186 21.97 12.98 8.09
C LEU A 186 21.12 12.64 9.31
N ALA A 187 21.39 11.53 9.99
CA ALA A 187 20.59 11.08 11.13
C ALA A 187 20.47 12.15 12.24
N ASP A 188 21.57 12.82 12.57
CA ASP A 188 21.58 13.87 13.60
C ASP A 188 20.68 15.07 13.23
N ARG A 189 20.60 15.42 11.95
CA ARG A 189 19.72 16.51 11.49
C ARG A 189 18.23 16.19 11.74
N PHE A 190 17.83 14.93 11.61
CA PHE A 190 16.46 14.51 11.92
C PHE A 190 16.21 14.46 13.44
N ARG A 191 17.21 14.08 14.24
CA ARG A 191 17.11 14.19 15.71
C ARG A 191 16.95 15.64 16.15
N GLU A 192 17.69 16.57 15.53
CA GLU A 192 17.54 18.02 15.78
C GLU A 192 16.13 18.53 15.45
N LEU A 193 15.45 18.00 14.41
CA LEU A 193 14.05 18.33 14.13
C LEU A 193 13.14 17.91 15.29
N GLN A 194 13.33 16.71 15.81
CA GLN A 194 12.55 16.17 16.92
C GLN A 194 12.82 16.93 18.23
N ASP A 195 14.08 17.20 18.55
CA ASP A 195 14.49 17.89 19.78
C ASP A 195 14.01 19.36 19.81
N ALA A 196 13.64 19.90 18.68
CA ALA A 196 13.18 21.28 18.55
C ALA A 196 11.72 21.47 18.84
N GLU A 197 10.93 20.39 18.90
CA GLU A 197 9.51 20.44 19.19
C GLU A 197 9.19 20.00 20.62
N GLU A 198 8.06 20.48 21.14
CA GLU A 198 7.55 20.03 22.44
C GLU A 198 6.79 18.71 22.28
N GLY A 199 7.09 17.74 23.13
CA GLY A 199 6.45 16.41 23.12
C GLY A 199 7.13 15.39 22.20
N PRO A 200 6.56 14.21 22.05
CA PRO A 200 7.15 13.13 21.27
C PRO A 200 7.08 13.40 19.77
N GLY A 201 8.17 13.17 19.06
CA GLY A 201 8.28 13.34 17.61
C GLY A 201 8.27 14.80 17.16
N TYR A 202 8.14 15.02 15.86
CA TYR A 202 8.02 16.35 15.25
C TYR A 202 6.90 16.34 14.20
N GLN A 203 6.36 17.54 13.91
CA GLN A 203 5.36 17.67 12.86
C GLN A 203 5.99 17.48 11.49
N CYS A 204 5.47 16.54 10.73
CA CYS A 204 5.83 16.29 9.34
C CYS A 204 4.55 16.20 8.51
N PHE A 205 4.68 16.21 7.19
CA PHE A 205 3.49 16.21 6.34
C PHE A 205 3.81 15.55 5.00
N GLY A 206 3.31 14.34 4.80
CA GLY A 206 3.46 13.56 3.56
C GLY A 206 4.86 13.03 3.24
N ALA A 207 5.90 13.49 3.94
CA ALA A 207 7.29 13.08 3.80
C ALA A 207 7.98 13.03 5.17
N ALA A 208 9.20 12.49 5.22
CA ALA A 208 10.00 12.46 6.46
C ALA A 208 10.46 13.86 6.94
N VAL A 209 10.26 14.89 6.14
CA VAL A 209 10.72 16.26 6.41
C VAL A 209 9.52 17.17 6.62
N PRO A 210 9.58 18.11 7.58
CA PRO A 210 8.54 19.14 7.69
C PRO A 210 8.36 19.86 6.35
N ASP A 211 7.16 19.85 5.82
CA ASP A 211 6.91 20.51 4.54
C ASP A 211 6.49 21.95 4.75
N ARG A 212 7.25 22.86 4.15
CA ARG A 212 6.91 24.28 4.08
C ARG A 212 5.64 24.58 3.28
N LEU A 213 5.19 23.63 2.45
CA LEU A 213 4.01 23.81 1.59
C LEU A 213 2.70 23.39 2.28
N GLY A 214 2.77 22.42 3.21
CA GLY A 214 1.60 21.90 3.90
C GLY A 214 1.05 22.83 5.00
N ILE A 215 1.91 23.68 5.57
CA ILE A 215 1.53 24.57 6.68
C ILE A 215 2.12 25.96 6.41
N PRO A 216 1.38 26.84 5.73
CA PRO A 216 1.86 28.18 5.37
C PRO A 216 2.39 29.01 6.55
N GLU A 217 1.79 28.86 7.73
CA GLU A 217 2.16 29.55 8.96
C GLU A 217 3.57 29.18 9.47
N HIS A 218 4.03 27.96 9.17
CA HIS A 218 5.34 27.47 9.57
C HIS A 218 6.46 27.80 8.57
N ARG A 219 6.09 28.34 7.40
CA ARG A 219 7.00 28.58 6.29
C ARG A 219 8.14 29.54 6.65
N GLU A 220 7.83 30.68 7.26
CA GLU A 220 8.83 31.67 7.64
C GLU A 220 9.78 31.12 8.70
N ALA A 221 9.23 30.50 9.75
CA ALA A 221 10.04 29.88 10.81
C ALA A 221 10.93 28.76 10.27
N TYR A 222 10.43 28.02 9.29
CA TYR A 222 11.16 26.93 8.66
C TYR A 222 12.27 27.43 7.72
N GLU A 223 12.01 28.46 6.89
CA GLU A 223 13.02 29.09 6.03
C GLU A 223 14.11 29.81 6.84
N GLU A 224 13.75 30.42 7.98
CA GLU A 224 14.70 31.04 8.90
C GLU A 224 15.62 29.98 9.56
N ARG A 225 15.05 28.83 9.95
CA ARG A 225 15.76 27.75 10.62
C ARG A 225 16.65 26.93 9.69
N TYR A 226 16.24 26.79 8.41
CA TYR A 226 16.94 25.99 7.40
C TYR A 226 17.25 26.83 6.16
N PRO A 227 18.14 27.84 6.26
CA PRO A 227 18.43 28.77 5.17
C PRO A 227 19.02 28.10 3.92
N ASP A 228 19.71 26.97 4.10
CA ASP A 228 20.27 26.16 3.00
C ASP A 228 19.24 25.19 2.39
N GLY A 229 18.03 25.19 2.93
CA GLY A 229 16.90 24.40 2.46
C GLY A 229 16.95 22.93 2.89
N VAL A 230 15.81 22.25 2.66
CA VAL A 230 15.59 20.85 3.05
C VAL A 230 15.87 19.86 1.95
N MET A 231 16.34 20.32 0.79
CA MET A 231 16.58 19.43 -0.35
C MET A 231 17.61 18.34 -0.05
N GLU A 232 18.58 18.63 0.82
CA GLU A 232 19.54 17.62 1.29
C GLU A 232 18.86 16.55 2.12
N LEU A 233 17.99 16.94 3.05
CA LEU A 233 17.21 16.01 3.88
C LEU A 233 16.28 15.16 3.03
N HIS A 234 15.60 15.74 2.03
CA HIS A 234 14.77 14.99 1.09
C HIS A 234 15.58 13.97 0.27
N ARG A 235 16.81 14.30 -0.12
CA ARG A 235 17.66 13.39 -0.89
C ARG A 235 18.33 12.31 -0.05
N GLY A 236 18.45 12.54 1.25
CA GLY A 236 19.11 11.65 2.20
C GLY A 236 18.22 10.61 2.85
N ASN A 237 16.91 10.66 2.59
CA ASN A 237 15.98 9.67 3.07
C ASN A 237 15.40 8.84 1.91
N TYR A 238 14.94 7.64 2.20
CA TYR A 238 14.33 6.75 1.23
C TYR A 238 13.22 5.90 1.88
N TRP A 239 12.22 5.56 1.08
CA TRP A 239 11.05 4.81 1.52
C TRP A 239 11.41 3.35 1.83
N LEU A 240 11.17 2.88 3.04
CA LEU A 240 11.37 1.49 3.43
C LEU A 240 10.11 0.66 3.27
N ALA A 241 9.04 1.09 3.94
CA ALA A 241 7.80 0.33 4.05
C ALA A 241 6.64 1.27 4.36
N HIS A 242 5.45 0.74 4.34
CA HIS A 242 4.25 1.41 4.82
C HIS A 242 3.25 0.39 5.34
N TRP A 243 2.32 0.87 6.12
CA TRP A 243 1.19 0.09 6.61
C TRP A 243 -0.09 0.92 6.51
N ALA A 244 -1.19 0.26 6.13
CA ALA A 244 -2.54 0.79 6.16
C ALA A 244 -3.50 -0.28 6.71
N PRO A 245 -4.72 0.08 7.18
CA PRO A 245 -5.70 -0.88 7.68
C PRO A 245 -5.95 -2.03 6.70
N GLY A 246 -5.91 -3.27 7.21
CA GLY A 246 -6.06 -4.48 6.41
C GLY A 246 -4.75 -5.02 5.81
N MET A 247 -3.62 -4.36 6.05
CA MET A 247 -2.30 -4.93 5.74
C MET A 247 -1.78 -5.69 6.95
N ASP A 248 -1.43 -6.95 6.74
CA ASP A 248 -0.64 -7.75 7.67
C ASP A 248 0.86 -7.58 7.42
N GLY A 249 1.69 -8.29 8.19
CA GLY A 249 3.11 -8.40 7.90
C GLY A 249 3.33 -9.07 6.54
N TYR A 250 4.33 -8.61 5.81
CA TYR A 250 4.69 -9.14 4.50
C TYR A 250 6.20 -9.29 4.34
N SER A 251 6.60 -10.41 3.72
CA SER A 251 8.00 -10.62 3.31
C SER A 251 8.20 -10.02 1.92
N PHE A 252 9.37 -9.44 1.70
CA PHE A 252 9.76 -8.98 0.37
C PHE A 252 10.06 -10.18 -0.54
N PRO A 253 10.09 -9.98 -1.86
CA PRO A 253 10.42 -11.05 -2.80
C PRO A 253 11.70 -11.77 -2.42
N ALA A 254 11.73 -13.10 -2.59
CA ALA A 254 12.84 -13.94 -2.18
C ALA A 254 14.19 -13.42 -2.71
N ASP A 255 15.24 -13.56 -1.89
CA ASP A 255 16.61 -13.13 -2.18
C ASP A 255 16.77 -11.62 -2.45
N THR A 256 15.77 -10.80 -2.10
CA THR A 256 15.83 -9.34 -2.17
C THR A 256 15.78 -8.72 -0.79
N GLY A 257 16.25 -7.47 -0.66
CA GLY A 257 16.14 -6.72 0.59
C GLY A 257 16.63 -5.30 0.46
N ILE A 258 16.14 -4.43 1.33
CA ILE A 258 16.53 -3.02 1.38
C ILE A 258 17.74 -2.86 2.28
N PRO A 259 18.89 -2.37 1.76
CA PRO A 259 20.10 -2.24 2.55
C PRO A 259 19.97 -1.26 3.71
N MET A 260 20.43 -1.68 4.90
CA MET A 260 20.53 -0.89 6.11
C MET A 260 21.98 -0.81 6.56
N ARG A 261 22.44 0.38 6.90
CA ARG A 261 23.81 0.63 7.38
C ARG A 261 23.80 0.93 8.88
N PRO A 262 24.88 0.61 9.60
CA PRO A 262 25.05 1.09 10.97
C PRO A 262 24.89 2.62 11.06
N GLY A 263 24.17 3.09 12.08
CA GLY A 263 23.91 4.51 12.28
C GLY A 263 22.78 5.11 11.42
N THR A 264 22.09 4.29 10.61
CA THR A 264 20.84 4.71 9.95
C THR A 264 19.83 5.09 11.02
N ALA A 265 19.09 6.19 10.81
CA ALA A 265 17.88 6.51 11.56
C ALA A 265 16.63 6.09 10.77
N LEU A 266 15.64 5.62 11.49
CA LEU A 266 14.29 5.39 10.97
C LEU A 266 13.45 6.62 11.27
N ILE A 267 12.65 7.05 10.30
CA ILE A 267 11.62 8.06 10.51
C ILE A 267 10.29 7.38 10.31
N VAL A 268 9.55 7.26 11.41
CA VAL A 268 8.20 6.69 11.39
C VAL A 268 7.21 7.83 11.29
N GLN A 269 6.62 8.01 10.13
CA GLN A 269 5.52 8.96 9.93
C GLN A 269 4.21 8.25 10.27
N MET A 270 3.58 8.69 11.34
CA MET A 270 2.24 8.27 11.72
C MET A 270 1.24 9.29 11.21
N HIS A 271 0.25 8.84 10.45
CA HIS A 271 -0.94 9.61 10.14
C HIS A 271 -2.04 9.21 11.11
N TYR A 272 -2.42 10.14 11.96
CA TYR A 272 -3.54 9.99 12.87
C TYR A 272 -4.78 10.66 12.31
N TYR A 273 -5.93 9.99 12.45
CA TYR A 273 -7.24 10.51 12.09
C TYR A 273 -8.20 10.34 13.26
N SER A 274 -8.40 11.41 14.04
CA SER A 274 -9.06 11.36 15.34
C SER A 274 -10.57 11.60 15.32
N VAL A 275 -11.17 11.85 14.14
CA VAL A 275 -12.59 12.21 13.99
C VAL A 275 -13.54 11.16 14.59
N TYR A 276 -13.19 9.87 14.47
CA TYR A 276 -14.02 8.77 14.97
C TYR A 276 -13.74 8.39 16.43
N ALA A 277 -12.65 8.88 17.01
CA ALA A 277 -12.23 8.57 18.37
C ALA A 277 -11.58 9.79 19.06
N PRO A 278 -12.33 10.91 19.21
CA PRO A 278 -11.79 12.12 19.82
C PRO A 278 -11.37 11.88 21.25
N GLY A 279 -10.18 12.37 21.62
CA GLY A 279 -9.61 12.23 22.95
C GLY A 279 -8.93 10.88 23.23
N GLU A 280 -8.89 9.97 22.28
CA GLU A 280 -8.13 8.73 22.40
C GLU A 280 -6.67 8.94 21.97
N ALA A 281 -5.77 8.31 22.72
CA ALA A 281 -4.33 8.33 22.45
C ALA A 281 -3.89 7.03 21.73
N ASP A 282 -2.82 7.13 20.98
CA ASP A 282 -2.03 5.99 20.53
C ASP A 282 -1.01 5.64 21.62
N ALA A 283 -0.91 4.36 21.97
CA ALA A 283 0.09 3.84 22.88
C ALA A 283 0.44 2.40 22.49
N GLY A 284 1.74 2.11 22.42
CA GLY A 284 2.22 0.77 22.13
C GLY A 284 2.29 0.42 20.62
N SER A 285 2.20 1.42 19.74
CA SER A 285 2.52 1.20 18.32
C SER A 285 3.94 0.67 18.17
N SER A 286 4.10 -0.39 17.38
CA SER A 286 5.38 -1.06 17.17
C SER A 286 5.57 -1.51 15.72
N MET A 287 6.80 -1.86 15.38
CA MET A 287 7.19 -2.36 14.06
C MET A 287 8.05 -3.61 14.24
N GLN A 288 7.91 -4.52 13.30
CA GLN A 288 8.65 -5.78 13.25
C GLN A 288 9.32 -5.94 11.88
N PHE A 289 10.54 -6.45 11.88
CA PHE A 289 11.35 -6.59 10.68
C PHE A 289 11.89 -8.00 10.55
N GLN A 290 11.82 -8.54 9.36
CA GLN A 290 12.68 -9.64 8.94
C GLN A 290 13.99 -9.06 8.45
N VAL A 291 15.12 -9.65 8.82
CA VAL A 291 16.46 -9.14 8.50
C VAL A 291 17.35 -10.27 7.99
N SER A 292 18.18 -9.95 7.01
CA SER A 292 19.23 -10.84 6.54
C SER A 292 20.58 -10.10 6.52
N SER A 293 21.65 -10.82 6.82
CA SER A 293 23.01 -10.28 6.66
C SER A 293 23.44 -10.18 5.19
N ARG A 294 22.76 -10.91 4.29
CA ARG A 294 23.04 -10.98 2.86
C ARG A 294 21.75 -11.15 2.07
N VAL A 295 21.69 -10.51 0.91
CA VAL A 295 20.74 -10.76 -0.17
C VAL A 295 21.49 -10.79 -1.50
N ASP A 296 20.96 -11.47 -2.49
CA ASP A 296 21.56 -11.50 -3.82
C ASP A 296 21.22 -10.24 -4.61
N ARG A 297 20.07 -9.62 -4.31
CA ARG A 297 19.55 -8.46 -5.04
C ARG A 297 19.14 -7.35 -4.08
N PRO A 298 19.97 -6.30 -3.93
CA PRO A 298 19.57 -5.12 -3.17
C PRO A 298 18.36 -4.44 -3.85
N ALA A 299 17.40 -4.00 -3.05
CA ALA A 299 16.15 -3.49 -3.53
C ALA A 299 15.75 -2.18 -2.84
N LEU A 300 14.72 -1.52 -3.36
CA LEU A 300 14.17 -0.29 -2.79
C LEU A 300 12.72 -0.10 -3.25
N ASN A 301 11.90 0.50 -2.39
CA ASN A 301 10.60 1.04 -2.78
C ASN A 301 10.80 2.38 -3.49
N MET A 302 10.55 2.40 -4.80
CA MET A 302 10.83 3.56 -5.66
C MET A 302 9.57 4.34 -5.99
N PRO A 303 9.47 5.60 -5.55
CA PRO A 303 8.37 6.46 -5.93
C PRO A 303 8.52 6.95 -7.38
N VAL A 304 7.48 6.79 -8.19
CA VAL A 304 7.29 7.41 -9.49
C VAL A 304 6.15 8.42 -9.37
N THR A 305 6.47 9.69 -9.42
CA THR A 305 5.52 10.77 -9.19
C THR A 305 5.79 11.97 -10.11
N LEU A 306 4.88 12.92 -10.15
CA LEU A 306 5.06 14.17 -10.88
C LEU A 306 6.24 14.98 -10.29
N ASN A 307 7.22 15.32 -11.10
CA ASN A 307 8.44 16.00 -10.66
C ASN A 307 8.22 17.39 -10.01
N SER A 308 7.06 17.98 -10.19
CA SER A 308 6.77 19.35 -9.78
C SER A 308 5.44 19.52 -9.05
N TRP A 309 4.78 18.44 -8.64
CA TRP A 309 3.48 18.53 -7.98
C TRP A 309 3.54 19.33 -6.67
N PHE A 310 4.70 19.35 -6.01
CA PHE A 310 4.97 20.09 -4.77
C PHE A 310 6.01 21.22 -4.92
N ALA A 311 6.35 21.63 -6.14
CA ALA A 311 7.55 22.46 -6.39
C ALA A 311 7.42 23.96 -6.09
N SER A 312 6.38 24.48 -5.62
CA SER A 312 6.13 25.81 -5.03
C SER A 312 4.69 26.28 -5.30
N ASP A 313 4.19 27.20 -4.48
CA ASP A 313 2.84 27.79 -4.63
C ASP A 313 2.56 28.40 -5.99
N ARG A 314 3.61 28.72 -6.76
CA ARG A 314 3.48 29.38 -8.06
C ARG A 314 3.57 28.44 -9.26
N ASN A 315 4.04 27.20 -9.05
CA ASN A 315 4.30 26.21 -10.10
C ASN A 315 3.78 24.82 -9.73
N ARG A 316 2.68 24.74 -9.01
CA ARG A 316 2.01 23.44 -8.77
C ARG A 316 1.56 22.88 -10.10
N SER A 317 2.07 21.71 -10.48
CA SER A 317 1.71 21.07 -11.75
C SER A 317 0.40 20.31 -11.68
N LEU A 318 -0.10 20.00 -10.48
CA LEU A 318 -1.38 19.31 -10.28
C LEU A 318 -2.41 20.33 -9.79
N ILE A 319 -3.42 20.59 -10.62
CA ILE A 319 -4.55 21.48 -10.33
C ILE A 319 -5.79 20.84 -10.93
N VAL A 320 -6.78 20.53 -10.10
CA VAL A 320 -8.07 20.00 -10.55
C VAL A 320 -9.11 21.14 -10.44
N PRO A 321 -9.56 21.72 -11.56
CA PRO A 321 -10.50 22.83 -11.53
C PRO A 321 -11.85 22.46 -10.91
N PRO A 322 -12.61 23.44 -10.38
CA PRO A 322 -13.92 23.21 -9.79
C PRO A 322 -14.89 22.51 -10.76
N GLY A 323 -15.59 21.50 -10.29
CA GLY A 323 -16.59 20.75 -11.05
C GLY A 323 -16.06 20.02 -12.29
N GLN A 324 -14.73 19.76 -12.36
CA GLN A 324 -14.11 19.15 -13.53
C GLN A 324 -13.30 17.89 -13.16
N SER A 325 -13.03 17.10 -14.19
CA SER A 325 -12.06 16.03 -14.13
C SER A 325 -10.72 16.49 -14.71
N ALA A 326 -9.62 15.98 -14.15
CA ALA A 326 -8.28 16.21 -14.65
C ALA A 326 -7.47 14.90 -14.72
N ARG A 327 -6.50 14.85 -15.64
CA ARG A 327 -5.63 13.69 -15.81
C ARG A 327 -4.18 14.14 -15.76
N TYR A 328 -3.38 13.40 -14.99
CA TYR A 328 -1.95 13.63 -14.85
C TYR A 328 -1.18 12.34 -15.02
N ALA A 329 0.05 12.46 -15.53
CA ALA A 329 0.94 11.33 -15.69
C ALA A 329 2.39 11.74 -15.44
N ALA A 330 3.16 10.79 -14.92
CA ALA A 330 4.60 10.88 -14.79
C ALA A 330 5.25 9.57 -15.26
N ASP A 331 6.47 9.66 -15.76
CA ASP A 331 7.22 8.48 -16.15
C ASP A 331 8.73 8.66 -15.90
N PHE A 332 9.39 7.55 -15.56
CA PHE A 332 10.83 7.48 -15.34
C PHE A 332 11.42 6.30 -16.11
N SER A 333 12.63 6.47 -16.64
CA SER A 333 13.36 5.32 -17.18
C SER A 333 13.85 4.42 -16.04
N LEU A 334 13.88 3.12 -16.27
CA LEU A 334 14.47 2.20 -15.30
C LEU A 334 15.97 2.47 -15.11
N GLN A 335 16.65 3.07 -16.09
CA GLN A 335 18.02 3.57 -15.95
C GLN A 335 18.14 4.65 -14.87
N ALA A 336 17.20 5.59 -14.83
CA ALA A 336 17.21 6.65 -13.80
C ALA A 336 16.97 6.06 -12.40
N ILE A 337 16.06 5.11 -12.29
CA ILE A 337 15.75 4.39 -11.05
C ILE A 337 16.97 3.60 -10.57
N ALA A 338 17.52 2.72 -11.41
CA ALA A 338 18.70 1.93 -11.08
C ALA A 338 19.90 2.84 -10.72
N GLY A 339 20.15 3.89 -11.50
CA GLY A 339 21.22 4.83 -11.23
C GLY A 339 21.06 5.58 -9.89
N TYR A 340 19.83 5.87 -9.44
CA TYR A 340 19.57 6.38 -8.11
C TYR A 340 19.94 5.36 -7.03
N MET A 341 19.49 4.11 -7.17
CA MET A 341 19.76 3.03 -6.21
C MET A 341 21.27 2.72 -6.09
N LEU A 342 21.99 2.66 -7.22
CA LEU A 342 23.43 2.44 -7.24
C LEU A 342 24.17 3.51 -6.45
N ARG A 343 23.81 4.79 -6.64
CA ARG A 343 24.42 5.90 -5.87
C ARG A 343 24.03 5.86 -4.38
N LEU A 344 22.75 5.58 -4.08
CA LEU A 344 22.27 5.53 -2.70
C LEU A 344 22.99 4.45 -1.88
N PHE A 345 23.23 3.29 -2.50
CA PHE A 345 23.84 2.14 -1.85
C PHE A 345 25.34 2.03 -2.05
N ASP A 346 25.95 2.99 -2.77
CA ASP A 346 27.38 2.99 -3.07
C ASP A 346 27.83 1.71 -3.79
N ILE A 347 27.09 1.36 -4.84
CA ILE A 347 27.35 0.18 -5.68
C ILE A 347 27.99 0.65 -6.99
N ASP A 348 29.05 -0.05 -7.41
CA ASP A 348 29.70 0.21 -8.68
C ASP A 348 28.71 -0.03 -9.84
N PRO A 349 28.45 0.97 -10.71
CA PRO A 349 27.55 0.83 -11.84
C PRO A 349 27.93 -0.25 -12.85
N GLU A 350 29.23 -0.62 -12.95
CA GLU A 350 29.70 -1.66 -13.85
C GLU A 350 29.19 -3.06 -13.45
N ARG A 351 28.79 -3.24 -12.22
CA ARG A 351 28.21 -4.47 -11.70
C ARG A 351 26.75 -4.67 -12.05
N LEU A 352 26.05 -3.66 -12.58
CA LEU A 352 24.63 -3.77 -12.87
C LEU A 352 24.36 -4.69 -14.06
N GLU A 353 23.71 -5.81 -13.84
CA GLU A 353 23.28 -6.75 -14.88
C GLU A 353 21.82 -6.53 -15.30
N ALA A 354 20.91 -6.31 -14.33
CA ALA A 354 19.50 -6.09 -14.61
C ALA A 354 18.81 -5.26 -13.49
N ALA A 355 17.66 -4.70 -13.83
CA ALA A 355 16.69 -4.20 -12.86
C ALA A 355 15.38 -5.00 -12.97
N GLU A 356 14.78 -5.26 -11.82
CA GLU A 356 13.58 -6.08 -11.66
C GLU A 356 12.50 -5.25 -10.99
N VAL A 357 11.32 -5.14 -11.59
CA VAL A 357 10.15 -4.49 -10.98
C VAL A 357 9.23 -5.57 -10.43
N HIS A 358 9.06 -5.61 -9.13
CA HIS A 358 8.33 -6.67 -8.42
C HIS A 358 6.91 -6.27 -8.01
N SER A 359 6.62 -4.98 -7.88
CA SER A 359 5.30 -4.52 -7.47
C SER A 359 4.90 -3.22 -8.14
N ALA A 360 3.63 -2.91 -8.07
CA ALA A 360 3.08 -1.59 -8.33
C ALA A 360 2.12 -1.20 -7.21
N ASN A 361 2.03 0.10 -6.93
CA ASN A 361 1.07 0.71 -6.03
C ASN A 361 0.49 1.92 -6.75
N LEU A 362 -0.69 2.34 -6.39
CA LEU A 362 -1.26 3.60 -6.82
C LEU A 362 -1.64 4.39 -5.58
N HIS A 363 -1.18 5.64 -5.53
CA HIS A 363 -1.52 6.55 -4.44
C HIS A 363 -2.08 7.86 -4.98
N MET A 364 -3.27 8.16 -4.55
CA MET A 364 -4.01 9.41 -4.72
C MET A 364 -4.70 9.73 -3.39
N HIS A 365 -5.28 10.92 -3.28
CA HIS A 365 -6.11 11.27 -2.14
C HIS A 365 -7.62 11.12 -2.47
N ARG A 366 -8.46 11.90 -1.79
CA ARG A 366 -9.93 11.72 -1.80
C ARG A 366 -10.64 12.05 -3.12
N PHE A 367 -10.01 12.84 -3.99
CA PHE A 367 -10.58 13.22 -5.29
C PHE A 367 -10.07 12.35 -6.43
N GLY A 368 -9.24 11.36 -6.12
CA GLY A 368 -8.86 10.31 -7.06
C GLY A 368 -10.10 9.56 -7.56
N ALA A 369 -10.20 9.34 -8.86
CA ALA A 369 -11.28 8.58 -9.48
C ALA A 369 -10.80 7.23 -10.02
N SER A 370 -9.69 7.25 -10.75
CA SER A 370 -9.07 6.05 -11.32
C SER A 370 -7.60 6.30 -11.63
N GLY A 371 -6.83 5.23 -11.81
CA GLY A 371 -5.45 5.37 -12.21
C GLY A 371 -4.84 4.10 -12.76
N ARG A 372 -3.62 4.22 -13.28
CA ARG A 372 -2.93 3.14 -13.94
C ARG A 372 -1.43 3.26 -13.78
N VAL A 373 -0.78 2.12 -13.57
CA VAL A 373 0.67 1.98 -13.66
C VAL A 373 1.00 1.15 -14.90
N THR A 374 1.89 1.66 -15.75
CA THR A 374 2.28 1.00 -16.99
C THR A 374 3.79 0.90 -17.11
N LEU A 375 4.25 -0.17 -17.74
CA LEU A 375 5.63 -0.35 -18.13
C LEU A 375 5.73 -0.35 -19.65
N THR A 376 6.51 0.58 -20.20
CA THR A 376 6.84 0.58 -21.61
C THR A 376 8.17 -0.17 -21.79
N GLU A 377 8.14 -1.25 -22.54
CA GLU A 377 9.32 -2.06 -22.87
C GLU A 377 10.22 -1.38 -23.91
N PRO A 378 11.49 -1.83 -24.03
CA PRO A 378 12.41 -1.34 -25.07
C PRO A 378 11.90 -1.48 -26.50
N THR A 379 10.99 -2.42 -26.74
CA THR A 379 10.31 -2.66 -28.03
C THR A 379 9.21 -1.65 -28.33
N GLY A 380 8.80 -0.84 -27.33
CA GLY A 380 7.64 0.05 -27.38
C GLY A 380 6.32 -0.64 -26.97
N ARG A 381 6.32 -1.94 -26.66
CA ARG A 381 5.16 -2.62 -26.07
C ARG A 381 4.85 -2.01 -24.70
N ARG A 382 3.57 -1.80 -24.41
CA ARG A 382 3.11 -1.33 -23.11
C ARG A 382 2.42 -2.46 -22.37
N ASP A 383 2.90 -2.74 -21.17
CA ASP A 383 2.26 -3.63 -20.20
C ASP A 383 1.55 -2.80 -19.14
N ILE A 384 0.31 -3.14 -18.85
CA ILE A 384 -0.39 -2.58 -17.70
C ILE A 384 0.05 -3.39 -16.48
N LEU A 385 0.77 -2.75 -15.57
CA LEU A 385 1.21 -3.36 -14.31
C LEU A 385 0.11 -3.33 -13.26
N LEU A 386 -0.68 -2.25 -13.23
CA LEU A 386 -1.82 -2.07 -12.33
C LEU A 386 -2.84 -1.17 -13.03
N SER A 387 -4.10 -1.56 -13.03
CA SER A 387 -5.23 -0.72 -13.42
C SER A 387 -6.22 -0.67 -12.26
N VAL A 388 -6.56 0.54 -11.83
CA VAL A 388 -7.52 0.82 -10.77
C VAL A 388 -8.66 1.63 -11.39
N PRO A 389 -9.73 0.99 -11.86
CA PRO A 389 -10.83 1.68 -12.54
C PRO A 389 -11.71 2.51 -11.59
N ARG A 390 -11.66 2.21 -10.30
CA ARG A 390 -12.38 2.93 -9.24
C ARG A 390 -11.47 3.04 -8.02
N TRP A 391 -10.96 4.24 -7.79
CA TRP A 391 -10.12 4.53 -6.63
C TRP A 391 -10.95 4.61 -5.35
N ASP A 392 -10.35 4.16 -4.25
CA ASP A 392 -10.87 4.35 -2.89
C ASP A 392 -9.68 4.61 -1.96
N LEU A 393 -9.64 5.80 -1.36
CA LEU A 393 -8.58 6.26 -0.45
C LEU A 393 -8.34 5.31 0.73
N ASN A 394 -9.37 4.60 1.18
CA ASN A 394 -9.28 3.72 2.36
C ASN A 394 -8.53 2.41 2.08
N TRP A 395 -8.31 2.05 0.81
CA TRP A 395 -7.81 0.74 0.41
C TRP A 395 -6.53 0.83 -0.42
N GLN A 396 -5.49 1.39 0.19
CA GLN A 396 -4.17 1.52 -0.43
C GLN A 396 -3.31 0.32 -0.08
N ARG A 397 -2.70 -0.30 -1.09
CA ARG A 397 -1.82 -1.45 -0.90
C ARG A 397 -0.85 -1.62 -2.06
N ASP A 398 0.20 -2.39 -1.82
CA ASP A 398 1.09 -2.88 -2.87
C ASP A 398 0.48 -4.09 -3.57
N PHE A 399 0.66 -4.14 -4.88
CA PHE A 399 0.28 -5.26 -5.73
C PHE A 399 1.55 -5.94 -6.21
N THR A 400 2.01 -6.95 -5.46
CA THR A 400 3.23 -7.70 -5.77
C THR A 400 2.94 -8.72 -6.88
N PHE A 401 3.76 -8.73 -7.92
CA PHE A 401 3.59 -9.62 -9.06
C PHE A 401 4.03 -11.04 -8.72
N VAL A 402 3.32 -12.04 -9.23
CA VAL A 402 3.76 -13.45 -9.18
C VAL A 402 5.10 -13.62 -9.91
N GLU A 403 5.27 -12.91 -11.04
CA GLU A 403 6.52 -12.88 -11.80
C GLU A 403 7.02 -11.45 -11.98
N PRO A 404 8.23 -11.10 -11.55
CA PRO A 404 8.78 -9.75 -11.72
C PRO A 404 9.01 -9.42 -13.20
N LYS A 405 9.08 -8.11 -13.50
CA LYS A 405 9.44 -7.61 -14.82
C LYS A 405 10.94 -7.32 -14.86
N VAL A 406 11.69 -8.15 -15.56
CA VAL A 406 13.17 -8.12 -15.60
C VAL A 406 13.68 -7.49 -16.86
N PHE A 407 14.60 -6.52 -16.72
CA PHE A 407 15.23 -5.82 -17.84
C PHE A 407 16.75 -5.79 -17.70
N PRO A 408 17.50 -6.35 -18.67
CA PRO A 408 18.96 -6.24 -18.70
C PRO A 408 19.45 -4.79 -18.68
N ALA A 409 20.61 -4.53 -18.09
CA ALA A 409 21.20 -3.19 -17.96
C ALA A 409 21.23 -2.40 -19.28
N ALA A 410 21.57 -3.04 -20.39
CA ALA A 410 21.61 -2.42 -21.72
C ALA A 410 20.23 -1.94 -22.26
N GLN A 411 19.14 -2.32 -21.62
CA GLN A 411 17.77 -1.99 -22.02
C GLN A 411 17.09 -0.94 -21.14
N LEU A 412 17.65 -0.62 -19.97
CA LEU A 412 17.02 0.20 -18.93
C LEU A 412 16.70 1.63 -19.38
N GLU A 413 17.49 2.23 -20.26
CA GLU A 413 17.23 3.59 -20.77
C GLU A 413 15.90 3.68 -21.53
N ARG A 414 15.54 2.61 -22.24
CA ARG A 414 14.32 2.55 -23.06
C ARG A 414 13.14 1.91 -22.35
N ALA A 415 13.36 1.27 -21.21
CA ALA A 415 12.30 0.73 -20.36
C ALA A 415 11.80 1.84 -19.43
N ARG A 416 10.49 2.12 -19.43
CA ARG A 416 9.93 3.25 -18.70
C ARG A 416 8.74 2.81 -17.83
N LEU A 417 8.80 3.17 -16.56
CA LEU A 417 7.72 3.00 -15.60
C LEU A 417 6.93 4.30 -15.49
N ALA A 418 5.62 4.23 -15.68
CA ALA A 418 4.76 5.40 -15.70
C ALA A 418 3.54 5.21 -14.79
N VAL A 419 3.09 6.30 -14.15
CA VAL A 419 1.83 6.39 -13.43
C VAL A 419 0.92 7.40 -14.11
N GLU A 420 -0.36 7.08 -14.21
CA GLU A 420 -1.42 7.95 -14.68
C GLU A 420 -2.53 7.98 -13.63
N CYS A 421 -2.98 9.18 -13.27
CA CYS A 421 -4.04 9.42 -12.32
C CYS A 421 -5.15 10.27 -12.95
N VAL A 422 -6.38 9.95 -12.64
CA VAL A 422 -7.57 10.72 -13.02
C VAL A 422 -8.25 11.17 -11.74
N PHE A 423 -8.58 12.46 -11.69
CA PHE A 423 -9.23 13.10 -10.55
C PHE A 423 -10.58 13.68 -10.95
N GLU A 424 -11.51 13.71 -9.99
CA GLU A 424 -12.82 14.35 -10.13
C GLU A 424 -13.02 15.31 -8.95
N ASN A 425 -13.13 16.60 -9.24
CA ASN A 425 -13.34 17.62 -8.22
C ASN A 425 -14.81 18.08 -8.23
N PRO A 426 -15.63 17.61 -7.28
CA PRO A 426 -17.03 18.03 -7.16
C PRO A 426 -17.19 19.40 -6.47
N ASN A 427 -16.12 19.98 -5.93
CA ASN A 427 -16.17 21.21 -5.14
C ASN A 427 -16.28 22.48 -6.01
N GLU A 428 -16.62 23.57 -5.36
CA GLU A 428 -16.65 24.92 -5.97
C GLU A 428 -15.24 25.57 -6.03
N ASN A 429 -14.27 25.05 -5.29
CA ASN A 429 -12.88 25.50 -5.28
C ASN A 429 -11.99 24.54 -6.08
N GLU A 430 -10.86 25.02 -6.56
CA GLU A 430 -9.83 24.18 -7.14
C GLU A 430 -9.18 23.27 -6.09
N VAL A 431 -8.81 22.05 -6.49
CA VAL A 431 -8.00 21.13 -5.70
C VAL A 431 -6.57 21.19 -6.23
N LEU A 432 -5.62 21.38 -5.34
CA LEU A 432 -4.21 21.55 -5.66
C LEU A 432 -3.42 20.28 -5.34
N GLY A 433 -2.26 20.13 -5.97
CA GLY A 433 -1.29 19.13 -5.55
C GLY A 433 -0.73 19.47 -4.17
N GLY A 434 -0.68 18.50 -3.28
CA GLY A 434 -0.21 18.68 -1.90
C GLY A 434 -0.28 17.40 -1.09
N TYR A 435 0.01 17.49 0.20
CA TYR A 435 0.06 16.34 1.11
C TYR A 435 -1.22 16.18 1.94
N GLY A 436 -2.07 17.21 2.04
CA GLY A 436 -3.31 17.15 2.82
C GLY A 436 -4.34 16.23 2.20
N SER A 437 -5.25 15.69 3.03
CA SER A 437 -6.33 14.84 2.55
C SER A 437 -7.27 15.54 1.56
N ASP A 438 -7.33 16.88 1.61
CA ASP A 438 -8.08 17.75 0.69
C ASP A 438 -7.25 18.26 -0.50
N ASP A 439 -5.94 18.00 -0.52
CA ASP A 439 -5.06 18.16 -1.67
C ASP A 439 -5.07 16.88 -2.52
N GLU A 440 -4.29 16.83 -3.62
CA GLU A 440 -4.15 15.64 -4.44
C GLU A 440 -2.71 15.27 -4.75
N MET A 441 -2.53 13.98 -4.95
CA MET A 441 -1.26 13.35 -5.24
C MET A 441 -1.40 12.34 -6.37
N CYS A 442 -0.39 12.22 -7.23
CA CYS A 442 -0.33 11.17 -8.24
C CYS A 442 1.01 10.44 -8.11
N MET A 443 0.99 9.27 -7.53
CA MET A 443 2.21 8.50 -7.26
C MET A 443 1.99 7.00 -7.48
N ASN A 444 3.01 6.34 -7.99
CA ASN A 444 3.20 4.90 -7.89
C ASN A 444 4.41 4.62 -7.01
N LEU A 445 4.29 3.62 -6.16
CA LEU A 445 5.41 3.04 -5.43
C LEU A 445 5.66 1.65 -5.98
N SER A 446 6.87 1.40 -6.46
CA SER A 446 7.26 0.08 -6.97
C SER A 446 8.47 -0.46 -6.22
N TYR A 447 8.39 -1.71 -5.78
CA TYR A 447 9.55 -2.42 -5.27
C TYR A 447 10.44 -2.84 -6.43
N VAL A 448 11.64 -2.27 -6.48
CA VAL A 448 12.63 -2.51 -7.55
C VAL A 448 13.87 -3.14 -6.95
N ALA A 449 14.33 -4.25 -7.53
CA ALA A 449 15.58 -4.91 -7.16
C ALA A 449 16.62 -4.81 -8.28
N LEU A 450 17.90 -4.88 -7.92
CA LEU A 450 19.03 -4.86 -8.85
C LEU A 450 19.73 -6.20 -8.84
N SER A 451 19.86 -6.83 -10.01
CA SER A 451 20.75 -7.97 -10.21
C SER A 451 22.17 -7.43 -10.49
N LEU A 452 23.13 -7.96 -9.75
CA LEU A 452 24.51 -7.49 -9.79
C LEU A 452 25.46 -8.67 -10.06
N SER A 453 26.51 -8.45 -10.87
CA SER A 453 27.62 -9.40 -10.98
C SER A 453 28.39 -9.51 -9.66
N ASP A 454 29.09 -10.62 -9.48
CA ASP A 454 29.96 -10.81 -8.32
C ASP A 454 31.11 -9.75 -8.32
N PRO A 455 31.60 -9.33 -7.13
CA PRO A 455 32.65 -8.30 -7.06
C PRO A 455 34.01 -8.72 -7.66
N GLU A 456 34.19 -9.97 -8.00
CA GLU A 456 35.47 -10.55 -8.49
C GLU A 456 35.45 -10.85 -10.00
N ASP A 457 34.37 -10.54 -10.72
CA ASP A 457 34.27 -10.65 -12.18
C ASP A 457 34.48 -9.24 -12.81
#